data_061d9eda9db9b417bc7ba7b1850ed69a
#
_entry.id   061d9eda9db9b417bc7ba7b1850ed69a
#
_cell.length_a   1.000
_cell.length_b   1.000
_cell.length_c   1.000
_cell.angle_alpha   90.00
_cell.angle_beta   90.00
_cell.angle_gamma   90.00
#
_symmetry.space_group_name_H-M   'P 1'
#
loop_
_entity.id
_entity.type
_entity.pdbx_description
1 polymer ?
#
loop_
_entity_poly.entity_id
_entity_poly.type
_entity_poly.pdbx_seq_one_letter_code
_entity_poly.pdbx_strand_id
1 'polypeptide(L)'
;ATPTSLPNLIRFCNDKLGTDLAKEPATVEPGSRDIFNYPYVHMTGHGNVVFTEVEAHNLREYLLGGGFLHADDNYGLAQAFRREMKKVFPEDELVEIPWEHPIFNQKYKFSQGLPKIHEHDAKRPQALGIVKEGRLVVLFTLETDLGDGWEDPEVHNDPENRRQEALRMGANIISYVFSN
;
A
#
# COMPACT_ATOMS: atom_id res chain seq x y z
N ALA A 1 2.31 3.61 10.56
CA ALA A 1 1.79 4.88 10.06
C ALA A 1 1.38 5.76 11.21
N THR A 2 1.42 7.04 11.01
CA THR A 2 1.01 7.99 12.02
C THR A 2 -0.42 8.48 11.74
N PRO A 3 -1.01 9.20 12.71
CA PRO A 3 -2.42 9.58 12.62
C PRO A 3 -2.83 10.40 11.40
N THR A 4 -1.91 11.10 10.74
CA THR A 4 -2.28 12.02 9.65
C THR A 4 -2.17 11.42 8.25
N SER A 5 -1.51 10.26 8.08
CA SER A 5 -1.22 9.72 6.75
C SER A 5 -2.47 9.35 5.94
N LEU A 6 -3.28 8.44 6.44
CA LEU A 6 -4.48 8.01 5.72
C LEU A 6 -5.56 9.10 5.64
N PRO A 7 -5.82 9.90 6.69
CA PRO A 7 -6.74 11.03 6.53
C PRO A 7 -6.31 12.00 5.43
N ASN A 8 -5.02 12.29 5.30
CA ASN A 8 -4.53 13.17 4.24
C ASN A 8 -4.70 12.54 2.86
N LEU A 9 -4.42 11.24 2.74
CA LEU A 9 -4.63 10.54 1.47
C LEU A 9 -6.11 10.53 1.09
N ILE A 10 -6.99 10.29 2.05
CA ILE A 10 -8.45 10.32 1.83
C ILE A 10 -8.88 11.68 1.29
N ARG A 11 -8.45 12.77 1.93
CA ARG A 11 -8.78 14.13 1.47
C ARG A 11 -8.26 14.39 0.06
N PHE A 12 -7.02 13.97 -0.21
CA PHE A 12 -6.42 14.13 -1.52
C PHE A 12 -7.24 13.40 -2.59
N CYS A 13 -7.63 12.15 -2.32
CA CYS A 13 -8.43 11.37 -3.27
C CYS A 13 -9.81 11.98 -3.50
N ASN A 14 -10.48 12.39 -2.43
CA ASN A 14 -11.81 12.99 -2.56
C ASN A 14 -11.76 14.27 -3.37
N ASP A 15 -10.70 15.07 -3.20
CA ASP A 15 -10.51 16.30 -3.95
C ASP A 15 -10.08 16.05 -5.40
N LYS A 16 -9.08 15.24 -5.62
CA LYS A 16 -8.44 15.08 -6.94
C LYS A 16 -9.05 14.00 -7.81
N LEU A 17 -9.61 12.96 -7.23
CA LEU A 17 -10.24 11.86 -7.98
C LEU A 17 -11.77 11.95 -7.99
N GLY A 18 -12.34 12.82 -7.18
CA GLY A 18 -13.80 12.92 -7.05
C GLY A 18 -14.41 11.72 -6.32
N THR A 19 -13.63 11.00 -5.52
CA THR A 19 -14.15 9.89 -4.73
C THR A 19 -14.95 10.42 -3.53
N ASP A 20 -15.74 9.54 -2.91
CA ASP A 20 -16.51 9.85 -1.71
C ASP A 20 -16.12 8.89 -0.59
N LEU A 21 -14.83 8.87 -0.27
CA LEU A 21 -14.30 8.03 0.79
C LEU A 21 -14.67 8.59 2.16
N ALA A 22 -14.90 7.69 3.12
CA ALA A 22 -15.15 8.09 4.50
C ALA A 22 -13.95 8.87 5.03
N LYS A 23 -14.21 9.95 5.76
CA LYS A 23 -13.15 10.87 6.22
C LYS A 23 -12.17 10.22 7.19
N GLU A 24 -12.65 9.27 7.99
CA GLU A 24 -11.83 8.59 8.99
C GLU A 24 -11.55 7.15 8.55
N PRO A 25 -10.29 6.73 8.56
CA PRO A 25 -9.98 5.34 8.29
C PRO A 25 -10.42 4.45 9.44
N ALA A 26 -10.86 3.24 9.11
CA ALA A 26 -11.18 2.23 10.12
C ALA A 26 -9.96 1.37 10.41
N THR A 27 -9.90 0.80 11.61
CA THR A 27 -8.89 -0.20 11.95
C THR A 27 -9.54 -1.57 11.94
N VAL A 28 -8.92 -2.55 11.25
CA VAL A 28 -9.44 -3.90 11.16
C VAL A 28 -8.37 -4.91 11.52
N GLU A 29 -8.80 -6.05 12.05
CA GLU A 29 -7.90 -7.16 12.36
C GLU A 29 -7.85 -8.11 11.16
N PRO A 30 -6.68 -8.67 10.84
CA PRO A 30 -6.55 -9.56 9.68
C PRO A 30 -7.39 -10.83 9.79
N GLY A 31 -7.73 -11.26 10.99
CA GLY A 31 -8.58 -12.43 11.21
C GLY A 31 -10.07 -12.13 11.32
N SER A 32 -10.47 -10.88 11.23
CA SER A 32 -11.87 -10.47 11.38
C SER A 32 -12.61 -10.51 10.04
N ARG A 33 -13.90 -10.86 10.08
CA ARG A 33 -14.76 -10.78 8.90
C ARG A 33 -15.03 -9.33 8.49
N ASP A 34 -14.83 -8.36 9.40
CA ASP A 34 -14.97 -6.94 9.08
C ASP A 34 -14.08 -6.49 7.93
N ILE A 35 -12.94 -7.14 7.73
CA ILE A 35 -12.02 -6.77 6.64
C ILE A 35 -12.70 -6.82 5.28
N PHE A 36 -13.71 -7.71 5.11
CA PHE A 36 -14.44 -7.86 3.86
C PHE A 36 -15.29 -6.64 3.50
N ASN A 37 -15.46 -5.71 4.43
CA ASN A 37 -16.20 -4.47 4.18
C ASN A 37 -15.33 -3.37 3.56
N TYR A 38 -14.01 -3.61 3.41
CA TYR A 38 -13.07 -2.59 2.97
C TYR A 38 -12.33 -3.04 1.71
N PRO A 39 -12.43 -2.28 0.62
CA PRO A 39 -11.75 -2.67 -0.63
C PRO A 39 -10.24 -2.50 -0.59
N TYR A 40 -9.74 -1.63 0.29
CA TYR A 40 -8.32 -1.32 0.44
C TYR A 40 -7.93 -1.37 1.91
N VAL A 41 -6.89 -2.14 2.21
CA VAL A 41 -6.34 -2.25 3.56
C VAL A 41 -4.87 -1.87 3.51
N HIS A 42 -4.45 -1.03 4.43
CA HIS A 42 -3.08 -0.52 4.51
C HIS A 42 -2.40 -1.03 5.77
N MET A 43 -1.16 -1.48 5.64
CA MET A 43 -0.34 -1.79 6.80
C MET A 43 1.05 -1.21 6.61
N THR A 44 1.68 -0.85 7.72
CA THR A 44 3.03 -0.32 7.72
C THR A 44 3.74 -0.77 9.00
N GLY A 45 5.05 -0.65 9.05
CA GLY A 45 5.78 -0.99 10.24
C GLY A 45 7.27 -1.13 10.02
N HIS A 46 7.94 -1.43 11.12
CA HIS A 46 9.37 -1.73 11.17
C HIS A 46 9.52 -3.14 11.68
N GLY A 47 10.38 -3.93 11.07
CA GLY A 47 10.77 -5.22 11.63
C GLY A 47 9.75 -6.33 11.43
N ASN A 48 9.02 -6.75 12.45
CA ASN A 48 8.33 -8.02 12.42
C ASN A 48 6.81 -7.93 12.26
N VAL A 49 6.27 -8.85 11.45
CA VAL A 49 4.84 -9.12 11.36
C VAL A 49 4.67 -10.63 11.39
N VAL A 50 3.65 -11.12 12.08
CA VAL A 50 3.34 -12.55 12.16
C VAL A 50 1.84 -12.74 12.00
N PHE A 51 1.43 -13.60 11.07
CA PHE A 51 0.04 -13.99 10.93
C PHE A 51 -0.15 -15.39 11.49
N THR A 52 -1.22 -15.60 12.24
CA THR A 52 -1.65 -16.96 12.60
C THR A 52 -2.20 -17.64 11.35
N GLU A 53 -2.39 -18.96 11.42
CA GLU A 53 -3.01 -19.69 10.31
C GLU A 53 -4.41 -19.20 10.01
N VAL A 54 -5.19 -18.85 11.04
CA VAL A 54 -6.53 -18.30 10.87
C VAL A 54 -6.49 -16.94 10.17
N GLU A 55 -5.56 -16.07 10.59
CA GLU A 55 -5.39 -14.77 9.97
C GLU A 55 -4.94 -14.90 8.51
N ALA A 56 -3.99 -15.78 8.23
CA ALA A 56 -3.51 -16.01 6.88
C ALA A 56 -4.64 -16.51 5.97
N HIS A 57 -5.44 -17.45 6.45
CA HIS A 57 -6.58 -17.98 5.70
C HIS A 57 -7.62 -16.88 5.42
N ASN A 58 -7.92 -16.07 6.42
CA ASN A 58 -8.89 -14.98 6.28
C ASN A 58 -8.40 -13.93 5.27
N LEU A 59 -7.11 -13.58 5.34
CA LEU A 59 -6.50 -12.66 4.37
C LEU A 59 -6.56 -13.24 2.95
N ARG A 60 -6.27 -14.53 2.79
CA ARG A 60 -6.36 -15.17 1.48
C ARG A 60 -7.77 -15.04 0.90
N GLU A 61 -8.79 -15.37 1.69
CA GLU A 61 -10.17 -15.25 1.24
C GLU A 61 -10.53 -13.80 0.87
N TYR A 62 -10.10 -12.86 1.70
CA TYR A 62 -10.32 -11.44 1.46
C TYR A 62 -9.72 -11.00 0.13
N LEU A 63 -8.46 -11.35 -0.11
CA LEU A 63 -7.74 -10.92 -1.32
C LEU A 63 -8.28 -11.59 -2.58
N LEU A 64 -8.61 -12.88 -2.50
CA LEU A 64 -9.22 -13.58 -3.62
C LEU A 64 -10.63 -13.10 -3.91
N GLY A 65 -11.33 -12.62 -2.88
CA GLY A 65 -12.71 -12.16 -2.98
C GLY A 65 -12.89 -10.70 -3.39
N GLY A 66 -11.82 -10.00 -3.76
CA GLY A 66 -11.92 -8.62 -4.22
C GLY A 66 -11.17 -7.59 -3.40
N GLY A 67 -10.53 -8.00 -2.31
CA GLY A 67 -9.76 -7.10 -1.46
C GLY A 67 -8.40 -6.75 -2.02
N PHE A 68 -7.73 -5.81 -1.36
CA PHE A 68 -6.40 -5.35 -1.76
C PHE A 68 -5.63 -4.99 -0.49
N LEU A 69 -4.40 -5.50 -0.40
CA LEU A 69 -3.50 -5.19 0.71
C LEU A 69 -2.32 -4.39 0.21
N HIS A 70 -2.14 -3.18 0.75
CA HIS A 70 -0.95 -2.37 0.53
C HIS A 70 -0.11 -2.37 1.81
N ALA A 71 1.08 -2.94 1.74
CA ALA A 71 2.06 -2.87 2.81
C ALA A 71 3.14 -1.89 2.40
N ASP A 72 3.45 -0.94 3.28
CA ASP A 72 4.48 0.06 3.04
C ASP A 72 5.57 -0.10 4.08
N ASP A 73 6.79 -0.39 3.62
CA ASP A 73 7.92 -0.63 4.49
C ASP A 73 8.53 0.68 4.96
N ASN A 74 8.41 0.98 6.24
CA ASN A 74 9.10 2.13 6.83
C ASN A 74 10.59 1.86 6.98
N TYR A 75 10.97 0.66 7.36
CA TYR A 75 12.34 0.15 7.33
C TYR A 75 12.36 -1.23 8.01
N GLY A 76 12.90 -2.23 7.31
CA GLY A 76 13.15 -3.54 7.91
C GLY A 76 11.99 -4.50 7.97
N LEU A 77 10.86 -4.19 7.30
CA LEU A 77 9.69 -5.08 7.28
C LEU A 77 9.80 -6.20 6.24
N ALA A 78 10.65 -6.04 5.23
CA ALA A 78 10.63 -6.86 4.03
C ALA A 78 10.77 -8.36 4.28
N GLN A 79 11.72 -8.77 5.12
CA GLN A 79 11.97 -10.18 5.39
C GLN A 79 10.75 -10.83 6.04
N ALA A 80 10.18 -10.18 7.05
CA ALA A 80 9.01 -10.69 7.75
C ALA A 80 7.79 -10.74 6.83
N PHE A 81 7.57 -9.69 6.06
CA PHE A 81 6.43 -9.64 5.15
C PHE A 81 6.50 -10.75 4.09
N ARG A 82 7.67 -10.98 3.49
CA ARG A 82 7.86 -12.08 2.53
C ARG A 82 7.55 -13.43 3.16
N ARG A 83 8.05 -13.65 4.37
CA ARG A 83 7.81 -14.89 5.11
C ARG A 83 6.33 -15.10 5.38
N GLU A 84 5.65 -14.05 5.86
CA GLU A 84 4.25 -14.18 6.26
C GLU A 84 3.31 -14.28 5.06
N MET A 85 3.64 -13.64 3.95
CA MET A 85 2.83 -13.78 2.73
C MET A 85 2.87 -15.20 2.16
N LYS A 86 3.89 -15.99 2.46
CA LYS A 86 3.93 -17.41 2.10
C LYS A 86 2.88 -18.23 2.82
N LYS A 87 2.42 -17.77 3.97
CA LYS A 87 1.30 -18.42 4.67
C LYS A 87 -0.03 -18.09 3.98
N VAL A 88 -0.15 -16.89 3.44
CA VAL A 88 -1.37 -16.44 2.74
C VAL A 88 -1.45 -17.08 1.35
N PHE A 89 -0.36 -17.00 0.58
CA PHE A 89 -0.26 -17.55 -0.77
C PHE A 89 1.01 -18.41 -0.90
N PRO A 90 0.95 -19.68 -0.43
CA PRO A 90 2.12 -20.56 -0.51
C PRO A 90 2.61 -20.81 -1.94
N GLU A 91 1.71 -20.68 -2.92
CA GLU A 91 2.01 -20.91 -4.33
C GLU A 91 2.67 -19.73 -5.03
N ASP A 92 2.74 -18.56 -4.38
CA ASP A 92 3.24 -17.34 -5.01
C ASP A 92 4.47 -16.78 -4.33
N GLU A 93 5.27 -16.04 -5.12
CA GLU A 93 6.33 -15.18 -4.61
C GLU A 93 5.93 -13.73 -4.85
N LEU A 94 6.40 -12.82 -3.99
CA LEU A 94 6.32 -11.39 -4.29
C LEU A 94 7.26 -11.11 -5.45
N VAL A 95 6.73 -10.56 -6.54
CA VAL A 95 7.50 -10.24 -7.74
C VAL A 95 7.52 -8.74 -7.98
N GLU A 96 8.59 -8.26 -8.59
CA GLU A 96 8.70 -6.83 -8.90
C GLU A 96 7.64 -6.45 -9.94
N ILE A 97 6.90 -5.37 -9.66
CA ILE A 97 5.86 -4.85 -10.56
C ILE A 97 6.52 -3.85 -11.49
N PRO A 98 6.44 -4.08 -12.82
CA PRO A 98 7.07 -3.15 -13.78
C PRO A 98 6.36 -1.80 -13.79
N TRP A 99 7.12 -0.75 -14.14
CA TRP A 99 6.59 0.61 -14.15
C TRP A 99 5.50 0.82 -15.22
N GLU A 100 5.36 -0.12 -16.15
CA GLU A 100 4.29 -0.11 -17.16
C GLU A 100 2.96 -0.60 -16.61
N HIS A 101 2.94 -1.19 -15.42
CA HIS A 101 1.71 -1.69 -14.81
C HIS A 101 0.70 -0.56 -14.64
N PRO A 102 -0.61 -0.84 -14.83
CA PRO A 102 -1.65 0.18 -14.71
C PRO A 102 -1.64 0.98 -13.42
N ILE A 103 -1.16 0.40 -12.30
CA ILE A 103 -1.13 1.12 -11.02
C ILE A 103 -0.23 2.37 -11.09
N PHE A 104 0.77 2.37 -11.96
CA PHE A 104 1.65 3.53 -12.18
C PHE A 104 1.13 4.45 -13.27
N ASN A 105 0.01 4.09 -13.91
CA ASN A 105 -0.54 4.79 -15.07
C ASN A 105 -2.04 5.04 -14.91
N GLN A 106 -2.42 5.58 -13.77
CA GLN A 106 -3.78 6.03 -13.50
C GLN A 106 -3.89 7.52 -13.89
N LYS A 107 -4.59 8.32 -13.10
CA LYS A 107 -4.65 9.76 -13.32
C LYS A 107 -3.26 10.39 -13.41
N TYR A 108 -2.34 9.91 -12.57
CA TYR A 108 -0.97 10.40 -12.55
C TYR A 108 -0.06 9.36 -13.18
N LYS A 109 0.94 9.80 -13.95
CA LYS A 109 1.86 8.91 -14.65
C LYS A 109 3.19 8.88 -13.92
N PHE A 110 3.62 7.67 -13.56
CA PHE A 110 4.89 7.44 -12.88
C PHE A 110 5.79 6.59 -13.78
N SER A 111 6.25 7.17 -14.89
CA SER A 111 7.06 6.44 -15.88
C SER A 111 8.42 6.02 -15.34
N GLN A 112 8.90 6.67 -14.29
CA GLN A 112 10.15 6.31 -13.61
C GLN A 112 9.92 5.48 -12.35
N GLY A 113 8.67 5.08 -12.09
CA GLY A 113 8.31 4.25 -10.97
C GLY A 113 8.03 5.03 -9.69
N LEU A 114 8.13 4.34 -8.56
CA LEU A 114 7.82 4.91 -7.26
C LEU A 114 8.69 6.11 -6.91
N PRO A 115 8.10 7.16 -6.33
CA PRO A 115 8.91 8.25 -5.77
C PRO A 115 9.64 7.76 -4.52
N LYS A 116 10.84 8.29 -4.28
CA LYS A 116 11.59 8.02 -3.07
C LYS A 116 11.44 9.22 -2.15
N ILE A 117 10.76 9.02 -1.01
CA ILE A 117 10.47 10.10 -0.08
C ILE A 117 11.61 10.30 0.90
N HIS A 118 12.11 9.19 1.47
CA HIS A 118 13.24 9.22 2.41
C HIS A 118 14.36 8.30 1.95
N GLU A 119 15.58 8.67 2.30
CA GLU A 119 16.78 7.87 2.06
C GLU A 119 17.16 7.12 3.33
N HIS A 120 17.24 5.79 3.24
CA HIS A 120 17.71 4.97 4.37
C HIS A 120 19.07 4.35 4.06
N ASP A 121 19.21 3.68 2.91
CA ASP A 121 20.44 2.98 2.57
C ASP A 121 20.77 3.07 1.08
N ALA A 122 20.35 4.14 0.43
CA ALA A 122 20.65 4.48 -0.96
C ALA A 122 20.19 3.45 -1.98
N LYS A 123 19.23 2.59 -1.62
CA LYS A 123 18.64 1.63 -2.56
C LYS A 123 17.50 2.25 -3.34
N ARG A 124 17.26 1.72 -4.55
CA ARG A 124 16.16 2.22 -5.36
C ARG A 124 14.80 1.80 -4.80
N PRO A 125 13.75 2.62 -5.01
CA PRO A 125 12.39 2.22 -4.64
C PRO A 125 11.95 0.99 -5.43
N GLN A 126 11.21 0.10 -4.79
CA GLN A 126 10.67 -1.10 -5.43
C GLN A 126 9.21 -1.29 -5.08
N ALA A 127 8.44 -1.73 -6.06
CA ALA A 127 7.09 -2.21 -5.85
C ALA A 127 7.08 -3.71 -6.10
N LEU A 128 6.75 -4.48 -5.09
CA LEU A 128 6.61 -5.93 -5.20
C LEU A 128 5.14 -6.29 -5.06
N GLY A 129 4.70 -7.34 -5.70
CA GLY A 129 3.29 -7.68 -5.60
C GLY A 129 2.96 -9.12 -5.91
N ILE A 130 1.69 -9.43 -5.72
CA ILE A 130 1.08 -10.71 -6.07
C ILE A 130 -0.13 -10.41 -6.94
N VAL A 131 -0.19 -11.07 -8.09
CA VAL A 131 -1.29 -10.94 -9.04
C VAL A 131 -2.10 -12.23 -9.03
N LYS A 132 -3.43 -12.09 -8.92
CA LYS A 132 -4.36 -13.22 -8.97
C LYS A 132 -5.42 -12.91 -10.02
N GLU A 133 -5.53 -13.81 -11.02
CA GLU A 133 -6.52 -13.68 -12.09
C GLU A 133 -6.46 -12.31 -12.78
N GLY A 134 -5.23 -11.84 -13.07
CA GLY A 134 -5.02 -10.59 -13.77
C GLY A 134 -5.14 -9.33 -12.92
N ARG A 135 -5.43 -9.46 -11.63
CA ARG A 135 -5.60 -8.32 -10.73
C ARG A 135 -4.47 -8.34 -9.68
N LEU A 136 -3.82 -7.19 -9.50
CA LEU A 136 -2.87 -7.01 -8.40
C LEU A 136 -3.67 -7.00 -7.10
N VAL A 137 -3.36 -7.91 -6.18
CA VAL A 137 -4.08 -8.02 -4.89
C VAL A 137 -3.22 -7.64 -3.71
N VAL A 138 -1.90 -7.78 -3.82
CA VAL A 138 -0.95 -7.35 -2.79
C VAL A 138 0.07 -6.44 -3.44
N LEU A 139 0.30 -5.30 -2.82
CA LEU A 139 1.36 -4.35 -3.22
C LEU A 139 2.23 -4.09 -2.00
N PHE A 140 3.53 -4.32 -2.14
CA PHE A 140 4.51 -4.02 -1.09
C PHE A 140 5.47 -2.98 -1.63
N THR A 141 5.46 -1.79 -1.01
CA THR A 141 6.30 -0.67 -1.43
C THR A 141 7.51 -0.59 -0.51
N LEU A 142 8.71 -0.63 -1.12
CA LEU A 142 10.01 -0.71 -0.44
C LEU A 142 10.88 0.47 -0.81
N GLU A 143 11.68 0.93 0.15
CA GLU A 143 12.71 1.96 -0.06
C GLU A 143 12.13 3.27 -0.57
N THR A 144 10.90 3.59 -0.15
CA THR A 144 10.21 4.80 -0.57
C THR A 144 9.67 5.62 0.60
N ASP A 145 9.19 4.98 1.68
CA ASP A 145 8.47 5.62 2.80
C ASP A 145 7.23 6.38 2.31
N LEU A 146 6.47 5.73 1.45
CA LEU A 146 5.34 6.36 0.79
C LEU A 146 4.31 6.91 1.78
N GLY A 147 3.95 6.10 2.79
CA GLY A 147 2.98 6.48 3.81
C GLY A 147 3.44 7.68 4.64
N ASP A 148 4.74 7.79 4.90
CA ASP A 148 5.29 8.94 5.61
C ASP A 148 5.12 10.22 4.80
N GLY A 149 5.19 10.12 3.47
CA GLY A 149 4.98 11.26 2.58
C GLY A 149 3.55 11.77 2.58
N TRP A 150 2.59 10.97 3.04
CA TRP A 150 1.18 11.39 3.14
C TRP A 150 0.90 12.22 4.39
N GLU A 151 1.81 12.21 5.35
CA GLU A 151 1.59 12.88 6.62
C GLU A 151 1.67 14.39 6.51
N ASP A 152 1.23 15.09 7.59
CA ASP A 152 1.31 16.55 7.63
C ASP A 152 2.76 17.02 7.48
N PRO A 153 2.98 18.21 6.88
CA PRO A 153 4.34 18.67 6.58
C PRO A 153 5.29 18.69 7.78
N GLU A 154 4.78 18.98 8.97
CA GLU A 154 5.61 19.12 10.16
C GLU A 154 6.05 17.78 10.76
N VAL A 155 5.47 16.65 10.34
CA VAL A 155 5.79 15.34 10.94
C VAL A 155 7.19 14.90 10.57
N HIS A 156 7.55 14.99 9.28
CA HIS A 156 8.86 14.59 8.78
C HIS A 156 9.65 15.72 8.15
N ASN A 157 9.06 16.92 8.09
CA ASN A 157 9.63 18.07 7.40
C ASN A 157 9.96 17.81 5.93
N ASP A 158 9.15 16.98 5.28
CA ASP A 158 9.34 16.66 3.87
C ASP A 158 9.08 17.88 2.99
N PRO A 159 9.88 18.08 1.91
CA PRO A 159 9.57 19.12 0.93
C PRO A 159 8.20 18.89 0.33
N GLU A 160 7.47 19.97 0.03
CA GLU A 160 6.10 19.88 -0.50
C GLU A 160 6.04 19.09 -1.81
N ASN A 161 7.07 19.20 -2.67
CA ASN A 161 7.09 18.41 -3.91
C ASN A 161 7.15 16.91 -3.64
N ARG A 162 7.85 16.48 -2.59
CA ARG A 162 7.89 15.06 -2.20
C ARG A 162 6.55 14.60 -1.65
N ARG A 163 5.91 15.42 -0.82
CA ARG A 163 4.60 15.12 -0.29
C ARG A 163 3.58 14.97 -1.42
N GLN A 164 3.62 15.86 -2.41
CA GLN A 164 2.71 15.78 -3.56
C GLN A 164 2.95 14.52 -4.38
N GLU A 165 4.20 14.13 -4.61
CA GLU A 165 4.51 12.88 -5.31
C GLU A 165 3.95 11.67 -4.55
N ALA A 166 4.12 11.63 -3.23
CA ALA A 166 3.61 10.55 -2.41
C ALA A 166 2.09 10.47 -2.45
N LEU A 167 1.41 11.61 -2.34
CA LEU A 167 -0.07 11.66 -2.38
C LEU A 167 -0.60 11.25 -3.75
N ARG A 168 0.06 11.67 -4.83
CA ARG A 168 -0.33 11.27 -6.20
C ARG A 168 -0.17 9.76 -6.40
N MET A 169 0.90 9.18 -5.89
CA MET A 169 1.08 7.73 -5.98
C MET A 169 0.02 6.99 -5.14
N GLY A 170 -0.28 7.50 -3.94
CA GLY A 170 -1.36 6.97 -3.12
C GLY A 170 -2.71 7.03 -3.84
N ALA A 171 -2.98 8.15 -4.53
CA ALA A 171 -4.21 8.30 -5.32
C ALA A 171 -4.25 7.29 -6.47
N ASN A 172 -3.13 7.02 -7.12
CA ASN A 172 -3.06 5.98 -8.15
C ASN A 172 -3.40 4.60 -7.60
N ILE A 173 -2.90 4.28 -6.41
CA ILE A 173 -3.22 3.00 -5.75
C ILE A 173 -4.73 2.89 -5.53
N ILE A 174 -5.33 3.92 -4.95
CA ILE A 174 -6.77 3.94 -4.68
C ILE A 174 -7.58 3.86 -5.99
N SER A 175 -7.17 4.62 -7.00
CA SER A 175 -7.80 4.58 -8.33
C SER A 175 -7.77 3.17 -8.93
N TYR A 176 -6.63 2.51 -8.85
CA TYR A 176 -6.49 1.14 -9.34
C TYR A 176 -7.43 0.19 -8.59
N VAL A 177 -7.47 0.29 -7.27
CA VAL A 177 -8.31 -0.57 -6.43
C VAL A 177 -9.78 -0.44 -6.83
N PHE A 178 -10.26 0.77 -7.05
CA PHE A 178 -11.68 0.98 -7.37
C PHE A 178 -12.03 0.73 -8.85
N SER A 179 -11.05 0.57 -9.72
CA SER A 179 -11.32 0.26 -11.14
C SER A 179 -11.12 -1.21 -11.49
N ASN A 180 -10.73 -2.03 -10.51
CA ASN A 180 -10.47 -3.46 -10.78
C ASN A 180 -11.15 -4.40 -9.73
#